data_827c09f3457366f1c20bf237fda3b3be
#
_entry.id   827c09f3457366f1c20bf237fda3b3be
#
_cell.length_a   1.000
_cell.length_b   1.000
_cell.length_c   1.000
_cell.angle_alpha   90.00
_cell.angle_beta   90.00
_cell.angle_gamma   90.00
#
_symmetry.space_group_name_H-M   'P 1'
#
loop_
_entity.id
_entity.type
_entity.pdbx_description
1 polymer ?
#
loop_
_entity_poly.entity_id
_entity_poly.type
_entity_poly.pdbx_seq_one_letter_code
_entity_poly.pdbx_strand_id
1 'polypeptide(L)'
;MRRRPCSLRRAVAALLIAQAIPSYVLAQPAVDAGTAQDAPSAPEAQAAPATRPASTVQPGAQAIAAPRPVLYGVRVNGEEQGTVRLLQTPDGRLFARLADLERWRLHAPRAEALRAFDEEHVPLDAFPGVRVRVDAQAQSLELDLPARFFDATTLNASTARADAPQPAAPGGFFGYDLFYDGTAGGRGLSGLLEAGVFGSMGVLTSSVLVQGDRVTRLETTLTRDFPETMQTLRIGDTYGAVGLWGRSVRFGGLRFGTNFGTAPTVATLPIPALSGEAVLPSVTDLYVDGVLRQTSNVPAGPFRIDGVPVLSGQGEVRLVVRDLLGREQVITLPYYASSQLLRAGLTDRSFEIGWVRNGFGTVADDYGRPA
;
A
#
# COMPACT_ATOMS: atom_id res chain seq x y z
N MET A 1 -43.41 -57.55 7.27
CA MET A 1 -42.86 -56.19 7.54
C MET A 1 -41.43 -56.33 7.95
N ARG A 2 -40.49 -56.22 7.00
CA ARG A 2 -39.05 -56.27 7.31
C ARG A 2 -38.51 -54.79 7.38
N ARG A 3 -38.10 -54.37 8.55
CA ARG A 3 -37.46 -53.07 8.75
C ARG A 3 -36.02 -53.14 8.19
N ARG A 4 -35.66 -52.24 7.27
CA ARG A 4 -34.30 -52.07 6.78
C ARG A 4 -33.52 -51.18 7.77
N PRO A 5 -32.29 -51.52 8.15
CA PRO A 5 -31.51 -50.70 9.05
C PRO A 5 -31.00 -49.43 8.33
N CYS A 6 -31.04 -48.32 9.07
CA CYS A 6 -30.74 -46.97 8.71
C CYS A 6 -29.31 -46.76 8.19
N SER A 7 -29.19 -45.97 7.16
CA SER A 7 -28.00 -45.60 6.38
C SER A 7 -27.01 -44.68 7.08
N LEU A 8 -26.89 -44.71 8.40
CA LEU A 8 -25.96 -43.89 9.17
C LEU A 8 -24.47 -44.18 8.87
N ARG A 9 -24.17 -45.36 8.29
CA ARG A 9 -22.79 -45.75 7.95
C ARG A 9 -22.23 -45.13 6.67
N ARG A 10 -23.05 -44.49 5.82
CA ARG A 10 -22.57 -43.86 4.57
C ARG A 10 -22.17 -42.40 4.71
N ALA A 11 -22.61 -41.72 5.74
CA ALA A 11 -22.27 -40.30 5.96
C ALA A 11 -20.86 -40.11 6.60
N VAL A 12 -20.35 -41.16 7.28
CA VAL A 12 -19.05 -41.09 7.96
C VAL A 12 -17.89 -41.47 7.04
N ALA A 13 -18.16 -42.19 5.93
CA ALA A 13 -17.10 -42.66 5.03
C ALA A 13 -16.57 -41.60 4.04
N ALA A 14 -17.23 -40.47 3.89
CA ALA A 14 -16.77 -39.41 2.99
C ALA A 14 -15.71 -38.43 3.61
N LEU A 15 -15.38 -38.62 4.87
CA LEU A 15 -14.47 -37.71 5.59
C LEU A 15 -13.01 -38.23 5.69
N LEU A 16 -12.66 -39.34 5.12
CA LEU A 16 -11.38 -40.04 5.32
C LEU A 16 -10.52 -40.25 4.07
N ILE A 17 -10.69 -39.43 3.02
CA ILE A 17 -9.77 -39.46 1.87
C ILE A 17 -9.12 -38.09 1.68
N ALA A 18 -8.14 -37.78 2.53
CA ALA A 18 -7.19 -36.70 2.28
C ALA A 18 -5.88 -36.97 3.03
N GLN A 19 -5.23 -38.08 2.76
CA GLN A 19 -3.83 -38.28 3.10
C GLN A 19 -3.15 -39.06 1.98
N ALA A 20 -2.55 -38.35 1.03
CA ALA A 20 -1.37 -38.71 0.24
C ALA A 20 -1.22 -37.78 -0.95
N ILE A 21 -0.44 -36.71 -0.80
CA ILE A 21 0.16 -36.05 -1.95
C ILE A 21 1.67 -35.95 -1.64
N PRO A 22 2.54 -36.52 -2.48
CA PRO A 22 3.99 -36.47 -2.26
C PRO A 22 4.55 -35.07 -2.57
N SER A 23 5.48 -34.65 -1.74
CA SER A 23 6.26 -33.43 -1.88
C SER A 23 7.13 -33.51 -3.15
N TYR A 24 6.81 -32.71 -4.15
CA TYR A 24 7.75 -32.44 -5.25
C TYR A 24 8.65 -31.29 -4.87
N VAL A 25 9.92 -31.63 -4.68
CA VAL A 25 11.04 -30.69 -4.59
C VAL A 25 11.31 -30.13 -6.00
N LEU A 26 11.06 -28.86 -6.21
CA LEU A 26 11.50 -28.16 -7.41
C LEU A 26 12.97 -27.74 -7.24
N ALA A 27 13.83 -28.40 -8.02
CA ALA A 27 15.23 -28.04 -8.20
C ALA A 27 15.35 -26.71 -8.96
N GLN A 28 16.16 -25.80 -8.43
CA GLN A 28 16.59 -24.58 -9.12
C GLN A 28 17.68 -24.93 -10.14
N PRO A 29 17.70 -24.33 -11.33
CA PRO A 29 18.84 -24.44 -12.23
C PRO A 29 19.96 -23.49 -11.80
N ALA A 30 21.16 -24.04 -11.68
CA ALA A 30 22.43 -23.35 -11.51
C ALA A 30 22.77 -22.54 -12.78
N VAL A 31 23.19 -21.30 -12.59
CA VAL A 31 23.75 -20.47 -13.66
C VAL A 31 25.27 -20.69 -13.66
N ASP A 32 25.77 -21.24 -14.75
CA ASP A 32 27.19 -21.47 -15.05
C ASP A 32 27.92 -20.14 -15.24
N ALA A 33 29.08 -20.05 -14.60
CA ALA A 33 30.11 -19.06 -14.82
C ALA A 33 31.01 -19.52 -15.97
N GLY A 34 30.96 -18.83 -17.09
CA GLY A 34 31.84 -18.99 -18.25
C GLY A 34 33.04 -18.04 -18.21
N THR A 35 34.16 -18.67 -18.11
CA THR A 35 35.56 -18.32 -18.23
C THR A 35 35.99 -17.22 -19.18
N ALA A 36 37.04 -16.52 -18.70
CA ALA A 36 37.93 -15.60 -19.40
C ALA A 36 38.80 -16.27 -20.46
N GLN A 37 39.18 -15.50 -21.47
CA GLN A 37 40.38 -15.61 -22.35
C GLN A 37 40.30 -14.43 -23.35
N ASP A 38 41.24 -13.68 -23.75
CA ASP A 38 42.68 -13.62 -23.78
C ASP A 38 43.06 -12.23 -24.33
N ALA A 39 44.12 -11.66 -23.86
CA ALA A 39 44.79 -10.51 -24.44
C ALA A 39 45.62 -10.91 -25.69
N PRO A 40 46.04 -9.99 -26.57
CA PRO A 40 47.44 -9.70 -26.68
C PRO A 40 47.87 -8.22 -26.82
N SER A 41 48.85 -7.88 -26.05
CA SER A 41 50.15 -7.22 -26.33
C SER A 41 50.29 -6.09 -27.34
N ALA A 42 50.97 -5.10 -26.81
CA ALA A 42 51.53 -3.89 -27.39
C ALA A 42 52.48 -4.09 -28.60
N PRO A 43 52.90 -2.97 -29.26
CA PRO A 43 54.29 -2.58 -29.06
C PRO A 43 54.55 -1.06 -28.86
N GLU A 44 55.65 -0.87 -28.15
CA GLU A 44 56.40 0.37 -27.96
C GLU A 44 56.81 1.06 -29.29
N ALA A 45 56.89 2.39 -29.24
CA ALA A 45 57.85 3.16 -30.02
C ALA A 45 58.15 4.49 -29.31
N GLN A 46 59.25 4.56 -28.83
CA GLN A 46 60.39 5.45 -28.64
C GLN A 46 60.26 6.94 -28.86
N ALA A 47 60.87 7.59 -27.92
CA ALA A 47 61.13 8.97 -27.65
C ALA A 47 61.95 9.75 -28.70
N ALA A 48 61.80 11.05 -28.68
CA ALA A 48 62.74 12.14 -28.34
C ALA A 48 62.56 13.37 -29.24
N PRO A 49 63.25 14.50 -29.01
CA PRO A 49 62.91 15.44 -27.96
C PRO A 49 62.74 16.90 -28.48
N ALA A 50 62.31 17.75 -27.56
CA ALA A 50 62.60 19.19 -27.51
C ALA A 50 62.20 20.12 -28.67
N THR A 51 61.35 21.10 -28.30
CA THR A 51 61.76 22.51 -28.38
C THR A 51 60.71 23.37 -27.68
N ARG A 52 61.13 24.09 -26.66
CA ARG A 52 60.38 25.21 -26.07
C ARG A 52 60.31 26.34 -27.10
N PRO A 53 59.19 27.01 -27.19
CA PRO A 53 59.17 28.44 -27.34
C PRO A 53 58.43 29.14 -26.21
N ALA A 54 59.11 30.11 -25.71
CA ALA A 54 58.73 31.41 -25.14
C ALA A 54 57.33 31.59 -24.55
N SER A 55 57.35 31.89 -23.28
CA SER A 55 56.32 32.55 -22.50
C SER A 55 55.68 33.71 -23.25
N THR A 56 54.42 33.55 -23.65
CA THR A 56 53.56 34.69 -23.91
C THR A 56 52.77 34.92 -22.62
N VAL A 57 53.14 35.97 -21.89
CA VAL A 57 52.37 36.48 -20.76
C VAL A 57 51.05 36.97 -21.34
N GLN A 58 49.98 36.21 -21.08
CA GLN A 58 48.61 36.73 -21.18
C GLN A 58 48.30 37.54 -19.92
N PRO A 59 47.92 38.82 -20.07
CA PRO A 59 47.47 39.61 -18.92
C PRO A 59 46.01 39.24 -18.64
N GLY A 60 45.73 38.84 -17.36
CA GLY A 60 44.43 39.00 -16.79
C GLY A 60 43.54 37.76 -16.72
N ALA A 61 44.05 36.60 -16.28
CA ALA A 61 43.19 35.71 -15.50
C ALA A 61 43.17 36.28 -14.07
N GLN A 62 42.15 37.03 -13.72
CA GLN A 62 41.85 37.30 -12.31
C GLN A 62 41.72 35.92 -11.65
N ALA A 63 42.70 35.60 -10.80
CA ALA A 63 42.61 34.42 -9.97
C ALA A 63 41.33 34.57 -9.14
N ILE A 64 40.29 33.83 -9.49
CA ILE A 64 39.09 33.71 -8.69
C ILE A 64 39.58 33.12 -7.37
N ALA A 65 39.61 33.97 -6.32
CA ALA A 65 40.07 33.54 -5.01
C ALA A 65 39.26 32.31 -4.60
N ALA A 66 39.95 31.25 -4.18
CA ALA A 66 39.31 29.97 -3.85
C ALA A 66 38.27 30.19 -2.75
N PRO A 67 37.11 29.54 -2.87
CA PRO A 67 36.08 29.60 -1.86
C PRO A 67 36.59 29.08 -0.53
N ARG A 68 36.18 29.69 0.55
CA ARG A 68 36.59 29.31 1.91
C ARG A 68 35.47 28.63 2.65
N PRO A 69 35.76 27.61 3.47
CA PRO A 69 34.75 26.98 4.31
C PRO A 69 34.37 27.92 5.46
N VAL A 70 33.06 28.03 5.69
CA VAL A 70 32.46 28.78 6.80
C VAL A 70 31.45 27.90 7.53
N LEU A 71 31.26 28.11 8.82
CA LEU A 71 30.29 27.42 9.63
C LEU A 71 29.16 28.36 9.99
N TYR A 72 27.94 27.95 9.72
CA TYR A 72 26.75 28.70 10.12
C TYR A 72 25.73 27.76 10.78
N GLY A 73 25.04 28.27 11.80
CA GLY A 73 23.79 27.70 12.28
C GLY A 73 22.70 27.97 11.24
N VAL A 74 22.21 26.97 10.56
CA VAL A 74 21.26 27.12 9.45
C VAL A 74 19.83 26.95 9.93
N ARG A 75 18.96 27.86 9.53
CA ARG A 75 17.52 27.76 9.71
C ARG A 75 16.85 27.86 8.35
N VAL A 76 16.02 26.86 8.02
CA VAL A 76 15.30 26.78 6.74
C VAL A 76 13.80 26.90 7.02
N ASN A 77 13.15 27.91 6.48
CA ASN A 77 11.73 28.22 6.72
C ASN A 77 11.34 28.12 8.21
N GLY A 78 12.17 28.68 9.09
CA GLY A 78 11.94 28.69 10.53
C GLY A 78 12.34 27.42 11.29
N GLU A 79 12.73 26.35 10.60
CA GLU A 79 13.19 25.09 11.20
C GLU A 79 14.72 25.07 11.34
N GLU A 80 15.22 24.73 12.52
CA GLU A 80 16.66 24.65 12.78
C GLU A 80 17.25 23.37 12.19
N GLN A 81 18.27 23.54 11.34
CA GLN A 81 18.97 22.44 10.67
C GLN A 81 20.35 22.15 11.30
N GLY A 82 20.67 22.86 12.38
CA GLY A 82 21.95 22.77 13.09
C GLY A 82 23.07 23.53 12.42
N THR A 83 24.33 23.28 12.88
CA THR A 83 25.51 23.91 12.33
C THR A 83 26.00 23.15 11.10
N VAL A 84 26.13 23.87 9.98
CA VAL A 84 26.50 23.32 8.69
C VAL A 84 27.73 24.01 8.13
N ARG A 85 28.58 23.22 7.47
CA ARG A 85 29.75 23.74 6.75
C ARG A 85 29.36 24.12 5.34
N LEU A 86 29.43 25.40 5.03
CA LEU A 86 29.15 25.95 3.72
C LEU A 86 30.48 26.46 3.08
N LEU A 87 30.44 26.63 1.76
CA LEU A 87 31.52 27.33 1.06
C LEU A 87 31.08 28.76 0.76
N GLN A 88 31.96 29.75 1.05
CA GLN A 88 31.73 31.13 0.74
C GLN A 88 32.77 31.62 -0.28
N THR A 89 32.28 32.17 -1.38
CA THR A 89 33.12 32.84 -2.39
C THR A 89 33.47 34.28 -1.96
N PRO A 90 34.51 34.91 -2.53
CA PRO A 90 34.90 36.25 -2.18
C PRO A 90 33.85 37.34 -2.44
N ASP A 91 32.94 37.06 -3.39
CA ASP A 91 31.77 37.89 -3.68
C ASP A 91 30.62 37.69 -2.68
N GLY A 92 30.80 36.79 -1.67
CA GLY A 92 29.87 36.58 -0.58
C GLY A 92 28.81 35.53 -0.86
N ARG A 93 28.80 34.85 -2.02
CA ARG A 93 27.87 33.81 -2.34
C ARG A 93 28.13 32.56 -1.49
N LEU A 94 27.05 31.90 -1.06
CA LEU A 94 27.11 30.70 -0.23
C LEU A 94 26.68 29.48 -1.03
N PHE A 95 27.42 28.39 -0.80
CA PHE A 95 27.18 27.11 -1.43
C PHE A 95 26.97 26.02 -0.35
N ALA A 96 25.92 25.25 -0.46
CA ALA A 96 25.66 24.10 0.38
C ALA A 96 25.99 22.80 -0.36
N ARG A 97 26.38 21.76 0.35
CA ARG A 97 26.55 20.45 -0.25
C ARG A 97 25.19 19.86 -0.62
N LEU A 98 25.18 19.06 -1.69
CA LEU A 98 23.97 18.37 -2.12
C LEU A 98 23.37 17.50 -0.99
N ALA A 99 24.20 16.82 -0.22
CA ALA A 99 23.76 16.02 0.95
C ALA A 99 23.10 16.87 2.05
N ASP A 100 23.48 18.14 2.20
CA ASP A 100 22.85 19.06 3.15
C ASP A 100 21.46 19.49 2.63
N LEU A 101 21.33 19.73 1.32
CA LEU A 101 20.03 20.03 0.70
C LEU A 101 19.05 18.87 0.83
N GLU A 102 19.49 17.63 0.62
CA GLU A 102 18.69 16.41 0.82
C GLU A 102 18.22 16.30 2.27
N ARG A 103 19.11 16.56 3.24
CA ARG A 103 18.76 16.61 4.67
C ARG A 103 17.70 17.68 4.97
N TRP A 104 17.76 18.81 4.31
CA TRP A 104 16.77 19.90 4.43
C TRP A 104 15.51 19.63 3.60
N ARG A 105 15.44 18.45 2.92
CA ARG A 105 14.34 18.04 2.06
C ARG A 105 14.10 18.98 0.88
N LEU A 106 15.18 19.55 0.35
CA LEU A 106 15.15 20.46 -0.78
C LEU A 106 15.51 19.71 -2.07
N HIS A 107 14.68 19.87 -3.09
CA HIS A 107 15.04 19.44 -4.43
C HIS A 107 16.11 20.38 -4.99
N ALA A 108 17.23 19.80 -5.41
CA ALA A 108 18.26 20.59 -6.09
C ALA A 108 17.66 21.29 -7.33
N PRO A 109 17.98 22.56 -7.58
CA PRO A 109 17.60 23.22 -8.81
C PRO A 109 18.23 22.49 -10.01
N ARG A 110 17.64 22.64 -11.21
CA ARG A 110 18.07 21.94 -12.43
C ARG A 110 19.59 21.92 -12.61
N ALA A 111 20.09 20.84 -13.19
CA ALA A 111 21.51 20.52 -13.39
C ALA A 111 22.40 21.66 -14.00
N GLU A 112 21.82 22.65 -14.64
CA GLU A 112 22.54 23.83 -15.15
C GLU A 112 23.06 24.73 -14.02
N ALA A 113 22.37 24.78 -12.88
CA ALA A 113 22.81 25.55 -11.71
C ALA A 113 23.93 24.82 -10.91
N LEU A 114 24.04 23.50 -11.05
CA LEU A 114 25.04 22.65 -10.38
C LEU A 114 26.44 22.80 -10.97
N ARG A 115 26.59 23.33 -12.19
CA ARG A 115 27.86 23.41 -12.91
C ARG A 115 28.72 24.63 -12.53
N ALA A 116 28.27 25.47 -11.61
CA ALA A 116 28.93 26.74 -11.34
C ALA A 116 30.26 26.62 -10.56
N PHE A 117 30.51 25.49 -9.87
CA PHE A 117 31.70 25.37 -9.04
C PHE A 117 32.27 23.94 -9.02
N ASP A 118 31.50 22.95 -8.52
CA ASP A 118 31.77 21.52 -8.56
C ASP A 118 30.42 20.76 -8.53
N GLU A 119 30.46 19.43 -8.75
CA GLU A 119 29.25 18.60 -8.81
C GLU A 119 28.63 18.34 -7.42
N GLU A 120 29.32 18.73 -6.34
CA GLU A 120 28.88 18.47 -4.95
C GLU A 120 28.24 19.67 -4.26
N HIS A 121 28.47 20.91 -4.78
CA HIS A 121 28.02 22.11 -4.13
C HIS A 121 27.05 22.94 -4.98
N VAL A 122 25.94 23.31 -4.37
CA VAL A 122 24.86 24.09 -4.99
C VAL A 122 24.82 25.48 -4.41
N PRO A 123 24.82 26.52 -5.25
CA PRO A 123 24.67 27.89 -4.76
C PRO A 123 23.29 28.11 -4.18
N LEU A 124 23.20 28.69 -2.99
CA LEU A 124 21.92 28.89 -2.29
C LEU A 124 21.02 29.92 -3.01
N ASP A 125 21.61 30.81 -3.81
CA ASP A 125 20.89 31.77 -4.64
C ASP A 125 20.36 31.20 -5.97
N ALA A 126 20.64 29.94 -6.25
CA ALA A 126 20.08 29.25 -7.44
C ALA A 126 18.60 28.92 -7.32
N PHE A 127 18.00 29.03 -6.15
CA PHE A 127 16.57 28.79 -5.93
C PHE A 127 15.76 30.06 -6.26
N PRO A 128 14.91 30.06 -7.29
CA PRO A 128 14.11 31.23 -7.63
C PRO A 128 13.15 31.63 -6.49
N GLY A 129 13.36 32.88 -6.00
CA GLY A 129 12.56 33.43 -4.90
C GLY A 129 13.05 33.09 -3.50
N VAL A 130 14.24 32.52 -3.37
CA VAL A 130 14.92 32.38 -2.07
C VAL A 130 15.23 33.74 -1.46
N ARG A 131 15.09 33.81 -0.15
CA ARG A 131 15.62 34.93 0.65
C ARG A 131 16.68 34.38 1.57
N VAL A 132 17.92 34.88 1.39
CA VAL A 132 19.08 34.47 2.18
C VAL A 132 19.41 35.61 3.12
N ARG A 133 19.36 35.39 4.43
CA ARG A 133 19.76 36.32 5.45
C ARG A 133 20.94 35.75 6.21
N VAL A 134 22.03 36.46 6.23
CA VAL A 134 23.27 36.08 6.91
C VAL A 134 23.53 37.04 8.06
N ASP A 135 23.63 36.52 9.26
CA ASP A 135 24.17 37.24 10.41
C ASP A 135 25.55 36.68 10.73
N ALA A 136 26.58 37.45 10.31
CA ALA A 136 27.95 37.04 10.49
C ALA A 136 28.41 37.12 11.97
N GLN A 137 27.77 37.96 12.80
CA GLN A 137 28.11 38.10 14.24
C GLN A 137 27.53 36.91 15.02
N ALA A 138 26.27 36.53 14.73
CA ALA A 138 25.63 35.39 15.34
C ALA A 138 26.01 34.04 14.66
N GLN A 139 26.80 34.10 13.57
CA GLN A 139 27.09 32.92 12.73
C GLN A 139 25.83 32.14 12.35
N SER A 140 24.77 32.85 11.99
CA SER A 140 23.49 32.27 11.62
C SER A 140 23.14 32.62 10.17
N LEU A 141 22.52 31.63 9.51
CA LEU A 141 21.98 31.67 8.16
C LEU A 141 20.51 31.32 8.19
N GLU A 142 19.67 32.24 7.75
CA GLU A 142 18.26 32.03 7.59
C GLU A 142 17.90 31.96 6.10
N LEU A 143 17.26 30.86 5.70
CA LEU A 143 16.83 30.58 4.34
C LEU A 143 15.31 30.51 4.29
N ASP A 144 14.68 31.45 3.59
CA ASP A 144 13.24 31.37 3.29
C ASP A 144 13.08 30.95 1.84
N LEU A 145 12.52 29.75 1.64
CA LEU A 145 12.28 29.15 0.32
C LEU A 145 10.78 28.98 0.06
N PRO A 146 10.33 29.13 -1.19
CA PRO A 146 8.98 28.71 -1.59
C PRO A 146 8.74 27.22 -1.35
N ALA A 147 7.53 26.88 -0.92
CA ALA A 147 7.15 25.50 -0.57
C ALA A 147 7.43 24.47 -1.68
N ARG A 148 7.35 24.87 -2.95
CA ARG A 148 7.57 23.98 -4.12
C ARG A 148 8.97 23.37 -4.23
N PHE A 149 9.94 23.87 -3.48
CA PHE A 149 11.30 23.32 -3.50
C PHE A 149 11.53 22.23 -2.47
N PHE A 150 10.58 22.00 -1.59
CA PHE A 150 10.64 20.93 -0.61
C PHE A 150 10.01 19.64 -1.14
N ASP A 151 10.50 18.52 -0.63
CA ASP A 151 9.89 17.21 -0.89
C ASP A 151 8.45 17.17 -0.41
N ALA A 152 7.59 16.59 -1.23
CA ALA A 152 6.19 16.41 -0.87
C ALA A 152 6.04 15.44 0.30
N THR A 153 5.26 15.81 1.29
CA THR A 153 4.93 14.96 2.44
C THR A 153 3.58 14.29 2.21
N THR A 154 3.55 12.97 2.27
CA THR A 154 2.28 12.23 2.24
C THR A 154 1.93 11.79 3.66
N LEU A 155 0.76 12.19 4.12
CA LEU A 155 0.15 11.76 5.37
C LEU A 155 -0.97 10.78 5.08
N ASN A 156 -1.10 9.77 5.92
CA ASN A 156 -2.21 8.84 5.84
C ASN A 156 -3.17 9.11 7.02
N ALA A 157 -4.40 9.50 6.70
CA ALA A 157 -5.44 9.74 7.69
C ALA A 157 -6.18 8.46 8.09
N SER A 158 -5.91 7.34 7.45
CA SER A 158 -6.48 6.05 7.85
C SER A 158 -5.79 5.56 9.12
N THR A 159 -6.57 5.36 10.16
CA THR A 159 -6.12 4.74 11.42
C THR A 159 -6.05 3.22 11.34
N ALA A 160 -6.53 2.63 10.25
CA ALA A 160 -6.55 1.18 10.06
C ALA A 160 -5.13 0.68 9.73
N ARG A 161 -4.39 0.35 10.78
CA ARG A 161 -3.15 -0.42 10.68
C ARG A 161 -3.52 -1.88 10.86
N ALA A 162 -3.74 -2.60 9.76
CA ALA A 162 -3.81 -4.05 9.84
C ALA A 162 -2.40 -4.60 9.72
N ASP A 163 -2.05 -5.45 10.66
CA ASP A 163 -0.91 -6.33 10.50
C ASP A 163 -1.17 -7.25 9.29
N ALA A 164 -0.11 -7.62 8.59
CA ALA A 164 -0.23 -8.56 7.48
C ALA A 164 -0.91 -9.84 7.98
N PRO A 165 -1.92 -10.37 7.27
CA PRO A 165 -2.61 -11.58 7.70
C PRO A 165 -1.60 -12.73 7.81
N GLN A 166 -1.54 -13.33 9.00
CA GLN A 166 -0.69 -14.48 9.23
C GLN A 166 -1.49 -15.76 8.95
N PRO A 167 -0.90 -16.74 8.26
CA PRO A 167 -1.56 -18.03 8.04
C PRO A 167 -1.81 -18.70 9.39
N ALA A 168 -3.04 -19.17 9.61
CA ALA A 168 -3.39 -19.92 10.80
C ALA A 168 -2.67 -21.27 10.82
N ALA A 169 -2.28 -21.75 12.01
CA ALA A 169 -1.84 -23.12 12.20
C ALA A 169 -2.95 -24.09 11.77
N PRO A 170 -2.61 -25.26 11.22
CA PRO A 170 -3.61 -26.25 10.85
C PRO A 170 -4.52 -26.62 12.02
N GLY A 171 -5.83 -26.69 11.76
CA GLY A 171 -6.82 -26.97 12.78
C GLY A 171 -8.16 -27.39 12.18
N GLY A 172 -9.11 -27.61 13.05
CA GLY A 172 -10.47 -27.92 12.65
C GLY A 172 -11.48 -27.45 13.70
N PHE A 173 -12.73 -27.38 13.30
CA PHE A 173 -13.83 -27.01 14.18
C PHE A 173 -15.06 -27.85 13.87
N PHE A 174 -15.92 -27.96 14.87
CA PHE A 174 -17.24 -28.54 14.75
C PHE A 174 -18.24 -27.62 15.44
N GLY A 175 -19.22 -27.14 14.66
CA GLY A 175 -20.32 -26.28 15.12
C GLY A 175 -21.63 -27.06 15.12
N TYR A 176 -22.49 -26.77 16.06
CA TYR A 176 -23.85 -27.32 16.08
C TYR A 176 -24.85 -26.30 16.59
N ASP A 177 -26.04 -26.31 16.00
CA ASP A 177 -27.21 -25.58 16.46
C ASP A 177 -28.38 -26.57 16.48
N LEU A 178 -28.86 -26.87 17.67
CA LEU A 178 -29.89 -27.93 17.88
C LEU A 178 -31.15 -27.32 18.45
N PHE A 179 -32.27 -27.62 17.83
CA PHE A 179 -33.58 -27.18 18.24
C PHE A 179 -34.51 -28.38 18.46
N TYR A 180 -35.19 -28.44 19.59
CA TYR A 180 -36.18 -29.46 19.88
C TYR A 180 -37.57 -28.82 19.96
N ASP A 181 -38.48 -29.26 19.11
CA ASP A 181 -39.90 -28.91 19.16
C ASP A 181 -40.69 -30.01 19.91
N GLY A 182 -41.28 -29.63 21.04
CA GLY A 182 -42.07 -30.51 21.90
C GLY A 182 -43.59 -30.32 21.78
N THR A 183 -44.06 -29.56 20.76
CA THR A 183 -45.50 -29.31 20.59
C THR A 183 -46.29 -30.58 20.20
N ALA A 184 -47.59 -30.60 20.49
CA ALA A 184 -48.44 -31.78 20.27
C ALA A 184 -48.60 -32.16 18.80
N GLY A 185 -48.20 -31.33 17.85
CA GLY A 185 -48.28 -31.53 16.42
C GLY A 185 -46.99 -31.95 15.72
N GLY A 186 -45.86 -31.95 16.42
CA GLY A 186 -44.57 -32.20 15.78
C GLY A 186 -43.42 -32.32 16.76
N ARG A 187 -43.33 -33.44 17.46
CA ARG A 187 -42.13 -33.68 18.29
C ARG A 187 -40.98 -34.10 17.42
N GLY A 188 -39.90 -33.29 17.41
CA GLY A 188 -38.72 -33.64 16.64
C GLY A 188 -37.49 -32.82 17.00
N LEU A 189 -36.35 -33.46 16.85
CA LEU A 189 -35.06 -32.78 16.91
C LEU A 189 -34.73 -32.25 15.52
N SER A 190 -34.42 -30.99 15.43
CA SER A 190 -33.88 -30.34 14.24
C SER A 190 -32.54 -29.67 14.58
N GLY A 191 -31.66 -29.51 13.60
CA GLY A 191 -30.42 -28.84 13.85
C GLY A 191 -29.56 -28.65 12.62
N LEU A 192 -28.66 -27.69 12.73
CA LEU A 192 -27.59 -27.44 11.79
C LEU A 192 -26.29 -27.99 12.38
N LEU A 193 -25.58 -28.81 11.64
CA LEU A 193 -24.26 -29.30 12.00
C LEU A 193 -23.26 -28.81 10.95
N GLU A 194 -22.15 -28.28 11.39
CA GLU A 194 -21.06 -27.79 10.54
C GLU A 194 -19.73 -28.36 11.03
N ALA A 195 -18.92 -28.82 10.12
CA ALA A 195 -17.54 -29.23 10.39
C ALA A 195 -16.60 -28.55 9.41
N GLY A 196 -15.43 -28.16 9.88
CA GLY A 196 -14.43 -27.54 9.04
C GLY A 196 -13.01 -27.91 9.46
N VAL A 197 -12.14 -27.93 8.47
CA VAL A 197 -10.69 -28.06 8.64
C VAL A 197 -9.99 -26.94 7.89
N PHE A 198 -8.93 -26.41 8.46
CA PHE A 198 -8.21 -25.29 7.86
C PHE A 198 -6.70 -25.47 7.98
N GLY A 199 -5.97 -24.84 7.06
CA GLY A 199 -4.52 -24.86 7.01
C GLY A 199 -4.00 -24.06 5.83
N SER A 200 -2.78 -24.34 5.39
CA SER A 200 -2.11 -23.59 4.31
C SER A 200 -2.82 -23.65 2.96
N MET A 201 -3.68 -24.66 2.73
CA MET A 201 -4.45 -24.80 1.49
C MET A 201 -5.77 -24.03 1.51
N GLY A 202 -6.17 -23.49 2.65
CA GLY A 202 -7.44 -22.80 2.84
C GLY A 202 -8.32 -23.47 3.89
N VAL A 203 -9.63 -23.25 3.80
CA VAL A 203 -10.65 -23.74 4.73
C VAL A 203 -11.62 -24.62 3.96
N LEU A 204 -11.74 -25.88 4.35
CA LEU A 204 -12.77 -26.80 3.88
C LEU A 204 -13.87 -26.85 4.93
N THR A 205 -15.09 -26.52 4.55
CA THR A 205 -16.28 -26.58 5.40
C THR A 205 -17.32 -27.53 4.81
N SER A 206 -18.07 -28.21 5.66
CA SER A 206 -19.23 -28.98 5.27
C SER A 206 -20.34 -28.84 6.29
N SER A 207 -21.56 -28.58 5.81
CA SER A 207 -22.72 -28.38 6.67
C SER A 207 -23.88 -29.29 6.28
N VAL A 208 -24.63 -29.75 7.29
CA VAL A 208 -25.80 -30.62 7.12
C VAL A 208 -26.96 -30.10 7.98
N LEU A 209 -28.17 -30.24 7.46
CA LEU A 209 -29.41 -29.94 8.16
C LEU A 209 -30.04 -31.27 8.59
N VAL A 210 -30.36 -31.39 9.87
CA VAL A 210 -31.07 -32.52 10.47
C VAL A 210 -32.49 -32.06 10.80
N GLN A 211 -33.49 -32.80 10.31
CA GLN A 211 -34.91 -32.56 10.58
C GLN A 211 -35.59 -33.85 10.88
N GLY A 212 -35.71 -34.21 12.15
CA GLY A 212 -36.19 -35.52 12.57
C GLY A 212 -35.29 -36.64 12.01
N ASP A 213 -35.90 -37.54 11.20
CA ASP A 213 -35.16 -38.65 10.57
C ASP A 213 -34.45 -38.25 9.24
N ARG A 214 -34.64 -37.02 8.77
CA ARG A 214 -34.04 -36.56 7.52
C ARG A 214 -32.73 -35.82 7.79
N VAL A 215 -31.69 -36.23 7.09
CA VAL A 215 -30.41 -35.53 7.04
C VAL A 215 -30.18 -35.02 5.61
N THR A 216 -30.05 -33.70 5.47
CA THR A 216 -29.86 -33.07 4.17
C THR A 216 -28.51 -32.35 4.18
N ARG A 217 -27.60 -32.71 3.27
CA ARG A 217 -26.35 -31.95 3.07
C ARG A 217 -26.67 -30.56 2.52
N LEU A 218 -26.19 -29.50 3.18
CA LEU A 218 -26.37 -28.13 2.72
C LEU A 218 -25.27 -27.73 1.76
N GLU A 219 -24.03 -27.70 2.23
CA GLU A 219 -22.93 -27.30 1.37
C GLU A 219 -21.60 -27.95 1.79
N THR A 220 -20.71 -28.08 0.84
CA THR A 220 -19.33 -28.47 1.08
C THR A 220 -18.46 -27.64 0.18
N THR A 221 -17.57 -26.82 0.80
CA THR A 221 -16.84 -25.78 0.09
C THR A 221 -15.40 -25.72 0.60
N LEU A 222 -14.44 -25.73 -0.31
CA LEU A 222 -13.07 -25.34 -0.07
C LEU A 222 -12.92 -23.86 -0.45
N THR A 223 -12.51 -23.05 0.51
CA THR A 223 -12.22 -21.61 0.30
C THR A 223 -10.75 -21.36 0.50
N ARG A 224 -10.11 -20.72 -0.45
CA ARG A 224 -8.73 -20.23 -0.35
C ARG A 224 -8.68 -18.76 -0.69
N ASP A 225 -8.18 -17.96 0.26
CA ASP A 225 -8.00 -16.54 0.12
C ASP A 225 -6.57 -16.21 -0.31
N PHE A 226 -6.44 -15.18 -1.14
CA PHE A 226 -5.18 -14.58 -1.60
C PHE A 226 -5.19 -13.10 -1.24
N PRO A 227 -4.82 -12.74 0.00
CA PRO A 227 -4.92 -11.36 0.49
C PRO A 227 -4.09 -10.36 -0.32
N GLU A 228 -2.93 -10.78 -0.83
CA GLU A 228 -2.02 -9.92 -1.59
C GLU A 228 -2.65 -9.41 -2.90
N THR A 229 -3.49 -10.25 -3.53
CA THR A 229 -4.19 -9.91 -4.78
C THR A 229 -5.66 -9.60 -4.56
N MET A 230 -6.12 -9.64 -3.31
CA MET A 230 -7.54 -9.47 -2.92
C MET A 230 -8.48 -10.39 -3.69
N GLN A 231 -8.12 -11.66 -3.77
CA GLN A 231 -8.89 -12.68 -4.51
C GLN A 231 -9.23 -13.85 -3.61
N THR A 232 -10.32 -14.55 -3.96
CA THR A 232 -10.74 -15.77 -3.29
C THR A 232 -11.09 -16.84 -4.33
N LEU A 233 -10.57 -18.04 -4.11
CA LEU A 233 -10.96 -19.25 -4.83
C LEU A 233 -11.93 -20.07 -3.97
N ARG A 234 -13.08 -20.45 -4.53
CA ARG A 234 -14.03 -21.38 -3.91
C ARG A 234 -14.24 -22.56 -4.82
N ILE A 235 -14.19 -23.77 -4.26
CA ILE A 235 -14.42 -25.03 -4.96
C ILE A 235 -15.48 -25.81 -4.18
N GLY A 236 -16.53 -26.24 -4.85
CA GLY A 236 -17.67 -26.94 -4.24
C GLY A 236 -18.96 -26.13 -4.33
N ASP A 237 -19.79 -26.22 -3.31
CA ASP A 237 -21.04 -25.46 -3.27
C ASP A 237 -20.79 -23.99 -2.99
N THR A 238 -21.30 -23.12 -3.81
CA THR A 238 -21.12 -21.68 -3.68
C THR A 238 -22.31 -20.93 -4.29
N TYR A 239 -22.26 -19.63 -4.21
CA TYR A 239 -23.23 -18.74 -4.87
C TYR A 239 -22.50 -17.77 -5.77
N GLY A 240 -23.15 -17.43 -6.88
CA GLY A 240 -22.62 -16.51 -7.88
C GLY A 240 -22.47 -15.10 -7.35
N ALA A 241 -21.52 -14.33 -7.93
CA ALA A 241 -21.39 -12.92 -7.66
C ALA A 241 -22.67 -12.19 -8.12
N VAL A 242 -23.16 -11.31 -7.24
CA VAL A 242 -24.30 -10.46 -7.59
C VAL A 242 -23.77 -9.22 -8.27
N GLY A 243 -23.83 -9.15 -9.60
CA GLY A 243 -23.67 -7.91 -10.34
C GLY A 243 -24.92 -7.02 -10.20
N LEU A 244 -24.84 -5.76 -10.61
CA LEU A 244 -25.94 -4.79 -10.55
C LEU A 244 -27.23 -5.28 -11.28
N TRP A 245 -27.08 -6.20 -12.23
CA TRP A 245 -28.16 -6.69 -13.10
C TRP A 245 -28.44 -8.18 -12.94
N GLY A 246 -27.68 -8.89 -12.10
CA GLY A 246 -27.76 -10.33 -11.94
C GLY A 246 -28.52 -10.77 -10.71
N ARG A 247 -28.95 -12.05 -10.72
CA ARG A 247 -29.44 -12.75 -9.53
C ARG A 247 -28.36 -13.71 -9.07
N SER A 248 -28.14 -13.77 -7.76
CA SER A 248 -27.29 -14.81 -7.19
C SER A 248 -27.91 -16.17 -7.42
N VAL A 249 -27.14 -17.10 -7.97
CA VAL A 249 -27.53 -18.49 -8.20
C VAL A 249 -26.63 -19.37 -7.35
N ARG A 250 -27.18 -20.33 -6.65
CA ARG A 250 -26.42 -21.40 -6.00
C ARG A 250 -25.98 -22.41 -7.01
N PHE A 251 -24.71 -22.79 -6.98
CA PHE A 251 -24.15 -23.79 -7.88
C PHE A 251 -23.04 -24.57 -7.19
N GLY A 252 -22.78 -25.78 -7.71
CA GLY A 252 -21.60 -26.55 -7.34
C GLY A 252 -20.58 -26.48 -8.46
N GLY A 253 -19.38 -26.01 -8.13
CA GLY A 253 -18.36 -25.81 -9.13
C GLY A 253 -17.14 -25.04 -8.60
N LEU A 254 -16.61 -24.15 -9.42
CA LEU A 254 -15.48 -23.30 -9.13
C LEU A 254 -15.87 -21.84 -9.29
N ARG A 255 -15.51 -21.03 -8.31
CA ARG A 255 -15.58 -19.58 -8.36
C ARG A 255 -14.24 -18.99 -8.00
N PHE A 256 -13.72 -18.09 -8.84
CA PHE A 256 -12.53 -17.32 -8.59
C PHE A 256 -12.82 -15.84 -8.85
N GLY A 257 -12.60 -14.99 -7.88
CA GLY A 257 -12.95 -13.58 -8.02
C GLY A 257 -12.36 -12.68 -6.97
N THR A 258 -12.57 -11.39 -7.16
CA THR A 258 -12.16 -10.35 -6.23
C THR A 258 -12.90 -10.49 -4.91
N ASN A 259 -12.16 -10.33 -3.82
CA ASN A 259 -12.69 -10.29 -2.46
C ASN A 259 -11.92 -9.24 -1.64
N PHE A 260 -12.44 -8.02 -1.63
CA PHE A 260 -11.85 -6.93 -0.85
C PHE A 260 -11.88 -7.17 0.67
N GLY A 261 -12.73 -8.08 1.15
CA GLY A 261 -12.77 -8.48 2.56
C GLY A 261 -11.48 -9.14 3.06
N THR A 262 -10.64 -9.66 2.14
CA THR A 262 -9.32 -10.23 2.48
C THR A 262 -8.27 -9.18 2.83
N ALA A 263 -8.51 -7.91 2.48
CA ALA A 263 -7.65 -6.77 2.76
C ALA A 263 -8.48 -5.59 3.35
N PRO A 264 -8.97 -5.72 4.59
CA PRO A 264 -9.91 -4.76 5.19
C PRO A 264 -9.36 -3.35 5.38
N THR A 265 -8.04 -3.18 5.29
CA THR A 265 -7.37 -1.87 5.33
C THR A 265 -7.38 -1.12 4.01
N VAL A 266 -7.70 -1.82 2.93
CA VAL A 266 -7.80 -1.19 1.61
C VAL A 266 -9.15 -0.48 1.51
N ALA A 267 -9.11 0.83 1.44
CA ALA A 267 -10.31 1.60 1.16
C ALA A 267 -10.75 1.36 -0.29
N THR A 268 -11.91 0.77 -0.45
CA THR A 268 -12.48 0.44 -1.77
C THR A 268 -13.24 1.61 -2.39
N LEU A 269 -13.74 2.52 -1.56
CA LEU A 269 -14.48 3.70 -1.98
C LEU A 269 -13.57 4.75 -2.62
N PRO A 270 -14.07 5.56 -3.57
CA PRO A 270 -13.37 6.76 -4.03
C PRO A 270 -13.28 7.75 -2.85
N ILE A 271 -12.12 7.79 -2.22
CA ILE A 271 -11.85 8.67 -1.09
C ILE A 271 -11.24 9.95 -1.61
N PRO A 272 -11.70 11.13 -1.18
CA PRO A 272 -11.06 12.40 -1.51
C PRO A 272 -9.63 12.42 -0.94
N ALA A 273 -8.69 12.90 -1.73
CA ALA A 273 -7.36 13.25 -1.27
C ALA A 273 -7.31 14.78 -1.13
N LEU A 274 -6.74 15.23 -0.03
CA LEU A 274 -6.51 16.65 0.20
C LEU A 274 -5.04 16.95 -0.07
N SER A 275 -4.79 18.04 -0.76
CA SER A 275 -3.43 18.55 -0.98
C SER A 275 -3.36 20.02 -0.61
N GLY A 276 -2.20 20.45 -0.13
CA GLY A 276 -1.94 21.81 0.25
C GLY A 276 -0.45 22.11 0.26
N GLU A 277 -0.11 23.35 0.57
CA GLU A 277 1.27 23.79 0.72
C GLU A 277 1.43 24.46 2.09
N ALA A 278 2.44 24.08 2.82
CA ALA A 278 2.86 24.71 4.06
C ALA A 278 4.17 25.50 3.80
N VAL A 279 4.13 26.81 3.91
CA VAL A 279 5.33 27.64 3.75
C VAL A 279 6.26 27.49 4.95
N LEU A 280 5.69 27.34 6.14
CA LEU A 280 6.37 27.11 7.41
C LEU A 280 5.91 25.76 7.97
N PRO A 281 6.68 25.13 8.87
CA PRO A 281 6.17 23.99 9.63
C PRO A 281 4.83 24.33 10.26
N SER A 282 3.84 23.47 10.09
CA SER A 282 2.44 23.74 10.40
C SER A 282 1.81 22.55 11.11
N VAL A 283 0.77 22.82 11.87
CA VAL A 283 -0.14 21.81 12.43
C VAL A 283 -1.37 21.76 11.54
N THR A 284 -1.77 20.55 11.17
CA THR A 284 -2.99 20.33 10.37
C THR A 284 -4.03 19.60 11.16
N ASP A 285 -5.25 20.14 11.21
CA ASP A 285 -6.42 19.53 11.82
C ASP A 285 -7.40 19.12 10.73
N LEU A 286 -7.64 17.80 10.62
CA LEU A 286 -8.56 17.21 9.65
C LEU A 286 -9.93 16.98 10.29
N TYR A 287 -10.94 17.61 9.74
CA TYR A 287 -12.34 17.44 10.12
C TYR A 287 -13.10 16.72 9.00
N VAL A 288 -13.93 15.76 9.38
CA VAL A 288 -14.88 15.10 8.50
C VAL A 288 -16.28 15.30 9.08
N ASP A 289 -17.16 15.91 8.32
CA ASP A 289 -18.52 16.28 8.75
C ASP A 289 -18.53 17.03 10.09
N GLY A 290 -17.59 17.98 10.24
CA GLY A 290 -17.45 18.81 11.43
C GLY A 290 -16.76 18.14 12.63
N VAL A 291 -16.41 16.85 12.55
CA VAL A 291 -15.74 16.10 13.62
C VAL A 291 -14.25 16.05 13.37
N LEU A 292 -13.43 16.46 14.34
CA LEU A 292 -11.97 16.32 14.29
C LEU A 292 -11.60 14.84 14.24
N ARG A 293 -10.89 14.43 13.22
CA ARG A 293 -10.44 13.05 13.00
C ARG A 293 -8.97 12.86 13.29
N GLN A 294 -8.15 13.83 12.89
CA GLN A 294 -6.71 13.73 13.04
C GLN A 294 -6.09 15.10 13.17
N THR A 295 -5.06 15.19 14.01
CA THR A 295 -4.11 16.30 14.07
C THR A 295 -2.75 15.77 13.68
N SER A 296 -2.05 16.44 12.77
CA SER A 296 -0.74 16.03 12.28
C SER A 296 0.19 17.24 12.14
N ASN A 297 1.48 17.00 12.34
CA ASN A 297 2.51 18.00 12.04
C ASN A 297 2.96 17.82 10.59
N VAL A 298 3.01 18.92 9.86
CA VAL A 298 3.46 18.99 8.48
C VAL A 298 4.67 19.90 8.42
N PRO A 299 5.82 19.43 7.93
CA PRO A 299 6.96 20.29 7.69
C PRO A 299 6.69 21.25 6.54
N ALA A 300 7.56 22.24 6.34
CA ALA A 300 7.49 23.13 5.19
C ALA A 300 7.53 22.30 3.88
N GLY A 301 6.70 22.69 2.92
CA GLY A 301 6.61 22.04 1.60
C GLY A 301 5.19 21.72 1.17
N PRO A 302 5.05 21.13 -0.03
CA PRO A 302 3.78 20.57 -0.47
C PRO A 302 3.43 19.32 0.35
N PHE A 303 2.16 19.15 0.66
CA PHE A 303 1.69 17.97 1.37
C PHE A 303 0.42 17.40 0.76
N ARG A 304 0.21 16.12 1.01
CA ARG A 304 -0.97 15.37 0.59
C ARG A 304 -1.47 14.51 1.75
N ILE A 305 -2.77 14.50 1.97
CA ILE A 305 -3.43 13.65 2.96
C ILE A 305 -4.28 12.63 2.21
N ASP A 306 -3.89 11.37 2.30
CA ASP A 306 -4.61 10.24 1.73
C ASP A 306 -5.38 9.48 2.81
N GLY A 307 -6.34 8.65 2.40
CA GLY A 307 -7.05 7.77 3.33
C GLY A 307 -8.02 8.46 4.28
N VAL A 308 -8.59 9.60 3.88
CA VAL A 308 -9.57 10.33 4.70
C VAL A 308 -10.75 9.41 5.04
N PRO A 309 -11.07 9.17 6.33
CA PRO A 309 -12.12 8.25 6.73
C PRO A 309 -13.52 8.85 6.52
N VAL A 310 -14.01 8.79 5.28
CA VAL A 310 -15.34 9.28 4.91
C VAL A 310 -16.40 8.20 5.04
N LEU A 311 -17.63 8.63 5.33
CA LEU A 311 -18.80 7.75 5.33
C LEU A 311 -19.45 7.73 3.95
N SER A 312 -20.22 6.67 3.66
CA SER A 312 -21.03 6.62 2.45
C SER A 312 -22.11 7.72 2.50
N GLY A 313 -22.28 8.43 1.39
CA GLY A 313 -23.19 9.54 1.28
C GLY A 313 -22.49 10.83 0.91
N GLN A 314 -23.18 11.94 1.08
CA GLN A 314 -22.70 13.30 0.90
C GLN A 314 -22.12 13.82 2.21
N GLY A 315 -20.98 14.50 2.15
CA GLY A 315 -20.36 15.12 3.31
C GLY A 315 -19.33 16.17 2.92
N GLU A 316 -18.63 16.68 3.92
CA GLU A 316 -17.61 17.71 3.78
C GLU A 316 -16.34 17.33 4.54
N VAL A 317 -15.21 17.44 3.88
CA VAL A 317 -13.90 17.36 4.52
C VAL A 317 -13.31 18.75 4.62
N ARG A 318 -12.88 19.13 5.82
CA ARG A 318 -12.27 20.41 6.10
C ARG A 318 -10.91 20.21 6.73
N LEU A 319 -9.91 20.81 6.14
CA LEU A 319 -8.53 20.81 6.63
C LEU A 319 -8.17 22.23 7.08
N VAL A 320 -7.81 22.36 8.35
CA VAL A 320 -7.29 23.61 8.92
C VAL A 320 -5.79 23.46 9.07
N VAL A 321 -5.03 24.31 8.40
CA VAL A 321 -3.57 24.33 8.45
C VAL A 321 -3.16 25.58 9.24
N ARG A 322 -2.49 25.40 10.38
CA ARG A 322 -2.02 26.48 11.26
C ARG A 322 -0.52 26.49 11.29
N ASP A 323 0.08 27.58 10.86
CA ASP A 323 1.53 27.75 10.87
C ASP A 323 2.08 28.19 12.25
N LEU A 324 3.42 28.23 12.38
CA LEU A 324 4.11 28.67 13.61
C LEU A 324 3.81 30.12 14.01
N LEU A 325 3.33 30.94 13.08
CA LEU A 325 2.95 32.33 13.34
C LEU A 325 1.46 32.47 13.72
N GLY A 326 0.74 31.36 13.82
CA GLY A 326 -0.68 31.33 14.14
C GLY A 326 -1.61 31.69 12.97
N ARG A 327 -1.09 31.78 11.74
CA ARG A 327 -1.92 32.01 10.56
C ARG A 327 -2.64 30.72 10.20
N GLU A 328 -3.92 30.84 9.90
CA GLU A 328 -4.75 29.70 9.55
C GLU A 328 -5.15 29.75 8.07
N GLN A 329 -5.04 28.60 7.43
CA GLN A 329 -5.57 28.36 6.09
C GLN A 329 -6.60 27.22 6.21
N VAL A 330 -7.80 27.45 5.67
CA VAL A 330 -8.86 26.43 5.66
C VAL A 330 -9.09 25.97 4.24
N ILE A 331 -9.01 24.66 4.03
CA ILE A 331 -9.28 23.99 2.76
C ILE A 331 -10.53 23.14 2.98
N THR A 332 -11.61 23.43 2.25
CA THR A 332 -12.87 22.70 2.35
C THR A 332 -13.15 21.98 1.04
N LEU A 333 -13.46 20.67 1.14
CA LEU A 333 -13.75 19.82 -0.01
C LEU A 333 -15.07 19.07 0.23
N PRO A 334 -16.15 19.40 -0.48
CA PRO A 334 -17.34 18.56 -0.47
C PRO A 334 -17.06 17.24 -1.16
N TYR A 335 -17.61 16.15 -0.63
CA TYR A 335 -17.47 14.83 -1.22
C TYR A 335 -18.80 14.10 -1.35
N TYR A 336 -18.83 13.12 -2.24
CA TYR A 336 -19.87 12.10 -2.34
C TYR A 336 -19.23 10.74 -2.48
N ALA A 337 -19.42 9.88 -1.48
CA ALA A 337 -18.88 8.52 -1.45
C ALA A 337 -20.03 7.51 -1.58
N SER A 338 -19.91 6.59 -2.52
CA SER A 338 -20.88 5.50 -2.71
C SER A 338 -20.17 4.17 -2.60
N SER A 339 -20.73 3.24 -1.81
CA SER A 339 -20.24 1.87 -1.70
C SER A 339 -20.32 1.06 -2.99
N GLN A 340 -21.07 1.55 -3.98
CA GLN A 340 -21.18 0.97 -5.31
C GLN A 340 -20.05 1.39 -6.26
N LEU A 341 -19.30 2.43 -5.90
CA LEU A 341 -18.20 2.93 -6.71
C LEU A 341 -16.87 2.41 -6.17
N LEU A 342 -16.02 1.94 -7.05
CA LEU A 342 -14.66 1.55 -6.70
C LEU A 342 -13.71 2.71 -6.91
N ARG A 343 -12.72 2.81 -6.02
CA ARG A 343 -11.60 3.73 -6.16
C ARG A 343 -10.85 3.45 -7.46
N ALA A 344 -10.32 4.49 -8.10
CA ALA A 344 -9.46 4.38 -9.27
C ALA A 344 -8.32 3.37 -9.03
N GLY A 345 -8.10 2.49 -9.99
CA GLY A 345 -7.10 1.43 -9.93
C GLY A 345 -7.60 0.11 -9.32
N LEU A 346 -8.79 0.07 -8.69
CA LEU A 346 -9.40 -1.18 -8.26
C LEU A 346 -10.33 -1.71 -9.35
N THR A 347 -10.35 -3.04 -9.46
CA THR A 347 -11.26 -3.76 -10.37
C THR A 347 -11.93 -4.89 -9.61
N ASP A 348 -13.22 -5.08 -9.84
CA ASP A 348 -13.97 -6.22 -9.34
C ASP A 348 -14.25 -7.18 -10.50
N ARG A 349 -13.84 -8.44 -10.33
CA ARG A 349 -13.94 -9.51 -11.35
C ARG A 349 -14.34 -10.80 -10.70
N SER A 350 -15.23 -11.54 -11.36
CA SER A 350 -15.59 -12.90 -10.94
C SER A 350 -15.64 -13.82 -12.17
N PHE A 351 -15.07 -15.00 -12.01
CA PHE A 351 -15.17 -16.11 -12.94
C PHE A 351 -15.83 -17.27 -12.23
N GLU A 352 -16.86 -17.84 -12.84
CA GLU A 352 -17.68 -18.89 -12.26
C GLU A 352 -17.96 -19.97 -13.31
N ILE A 353 -17.85 -21.23 -12.89
CA ILE A 353 -18.19 -22.40 -13.71
C ILE A 353 -18.71 -23.51 -12.82
N GLY A 354 -19.81 -24.12 -13.22
CA GLY A 354 -20.40 -25.23 -12.43
C GLY A 354 -21.78 -25.64 -12.89
N TRP A 355 -22.54 -26.23 -11.98
CA TRP A 355 -23.91 -26.69 -12.21
C TRP A 355 -24.84 -26.07 -11.18
N VAL A 356 -25.94 -25.50 -11.65
CA VAL A 356 -26.93 -24.87 -10.79
C VAL A 356 -27.46 -25.90 -9.79
N ARG A 357 -27.46 -25.52 -8.51
CA ARG A 357 -27.99 -26.32 -7.43
C ARG A 357 -29.45 -25.98 -7.14
N ASN A 358 -30.32 -26.97 -7.28
CA ASN A 358 -31.73 -26.82 -6.99
C ASN A 358 -32.07 -27.32 -5.58
N GLY A 359 -33.24 -26.97 -5.07
CA GLY A 359 -33.79 -27.55 -3.84
C GLY A 359 -32.90 -27.43 -2.60
N PHE A 360 -32.09 -26.37 -2.47
CA PHE A 360 -31.21 -26.16 -1.32
C PHE A 360 -31.98 -26.23 0.00
N GLY A 361 -31.49 -27.03 0.95
CA GLY A 361 -32.13 -27.27 2.24
C GLY A 361 -33.26 -28.35 2.21
N THR A 362 -33.68 -28.79 1.04
CA THR A 362 -34.71 -29.84 0.89
C THR A 362 -34.18 -31.11 0.25
N VAL A 363 -33.24 -30.97 -0.70
CA VAL A 363 -32.62 -32.10 -1.41
C VAL A 363 -31.09 -31.94 -1.27
N ALA A 364 -30.39 -33.04 -1.02
CA ALA A 364 -28.98 -33.02 -0.72
C ALA A 364 -28.09 -32.65 -1.94
N ASP A 365 -28.33 -33.27 -3.10
CA ASP A 365 -27.40 -33.29 -4.23
C ASP A 365 -28.11 -33.12 -5.58
N ASP A 366 -28.99 -32.14 -5.71
CA ASP A 366 -29.71 -31.87 -6.96
C ASP A 366 -28.96 -30.77 -7.75
N TYR A 367 -28.13 -31.18 -8.70
CA TYR A 367 -27.39 -30.32 -9.62
C TYR A 367 -27.98 -30.47 -11.03
N GLY A 368 -28.50 -29.38 -11.54
CA GLY A 368 -29.22 -29.33 -12.81
C GLY A 368 -28.37 -28.80 -13.97
N ARG A 369 -28.72 -27.59 -14.47
CA ARG A 369 -28.11 -27.03 -15.67
C ARG A 369 -26.71 -26.49 -15.38
N PRO A 370 -25.81 -26.45 -16.39
CA PRO A 370 -24.55 -25.72 -16.29
C PRO A 370 -24.78 -24.26 -15.93
N ALA A 371 -23.91 -23.70 -15.08
CA ALA A 371 -23.93 -22.30 -14.62
C ALA A 371 -22.70 -21.54 -15.15
#